data_72ff11e56aaa3fd6dd2a5c05d242ba17
#
_entry.id   72ff11e56aaa3fd6dd2a5c05d242ba17
#
_cell.length_a   1.000
_cell.length_b   1.000
_cell.length_c   1.000
_cell.angle_alpha   90.00
_cell.angle_beta   90.00
_cell.angle_gamma   90.00
#
_symmetry.space_group_name_H-M   'P 1'
#
loop_
_entity.id
_entity.type
_entity.pdbx_description
1 polymer ?
#
loop_
_entity_poly.entity_id
_entity_poly.type
_entity_poly.pdbx_seq_one_letter_code
_entity_poly.pdbx_strand_id
1 'polypeptide(L)'
;MSEERDFVPVGLDLTDDDIHAIGPEPWWREAWYFEFFDPARRLQFQVYQGVFPNAGRGDLTLYVFTDGRPGYELMKMDYAIPSDVGRERLCFGPLKLEMLEPFVRWRLQYDSPRLQFDLTFRAIHRAFSWAEAKLWMEEAPVGEQSRHFDQVGWYEGWMNLDGEEIDIAALGMRDRMWGWGARALWRGYLVLWVPFSPSLVVNVAAMNFADGRRQLCGYIHQDRERALLRSARLAITWSERRWKSIERVEVRVTDARGRSLALSARPLGIIDTSHHWPHRFDHLLFSIGEYDVQGTKGYGCLTWSFVTADERPSVIEF
;
A
#
# COMPACT_ATOMS: atom_id res chain seq x y z
N MET A 1 -26.79 1.88 10.94
CA MET A 1 -26.75 0.80 9.93
C MET A 1 -26.66 1.25 8.47
N SER A 2 -26.87 2.53 8.12
CA SER A 2 -26.78 3.03 6.73
C SER A 2 -25.39 3.59 6.35
N GLU A 3 -24.66 4.17 7.26
CA GLU A 3 -23.36 4.80 6.97
C GLU A 3 -22.22 3.81 6.73
N GLU A 4 -22.18 2.68 7.41
CA GLU A 4 -21.13 1.65 7.25
C GLU A 4 -21.08 1.06 5.83
N ARG A 5 -22.22 0.86 5.18
CA ARG A 5 -22.29 0.29 3.83
C ARG A 5 -21.70 1.20 2.75
N ASP A 6 -21.60 2.50 3.01
CA ASP A 6 -21.08 3.46 2.05
C ASP A 6 -19.53 3.34 1.90
N PHE A 7 -18.86 2.66 2.82
CA PHE A 7 -17.42 2.44 2.79
C PHE A 7 -17.00 1.10 2.21
N VAL A 8 -17.92 0.15 2.07
CA VAL A 8 -17.63 -1.19 1.51
C VAL A 8 -17.45 -1.10 -0.01
N PRO A 9 -16.36 -1.62 -0.58
CA PRO A 9 -16.14 -1.58 -2.03
C PRO A 9 -17.08 -2.51 -2.79
N VAL A 10 -17.19 -2.29 -4.08
CA VAL A 10 -18.00 -3.16 -4.94
C VAL A 10 -17.43 -4.58 -4.96
N GLY A 11 -18.30 -5.58 -4.79
CA GLY A 11 -17.93 -6.99 -4.83
C GLY A 11 -17.33 -7.56 -3.54
N LEU A 12 -17.31 -6.76 -2.46
CA LEU A 12 -16.91 -7.19 -1.13
C LEU A 12 -18.05 -6.98 -0.13
N ASP A 13 -17.91 -7.57 1.06
CA ASP A 13 -18.83 -7.37 2.17
C ASP A 13 -18.08 -6.97 3.47
N LEU A 14 -18.81 -6.72 4.55
CA LEU A 14 -18.21 -6.24 5.81
C LEU A 14 -17.21 -7.23 6.42
N THR A 15 -17.31 -8.51 6.09
CA THR A 15 -16.38 -9.53 6.61
C THR A 15 -15.05 -9.55 5.88
N ASP A 16 -14.96 -8.93 4.70
CA ASP A 16 -13.72 -8.87 3.92
C ASP A 16 -12.66 -7.91 4.50
N ASP A 17 -13.02 -7.09 5.49
CA ASP A 17 -12.02 -6.29 6.23
C ASP A 17 -11.37 -7.07 7.38
N ASP A 18 -11.87 -8.24 7.68
CA ASP A 18 -11.40 -9.12 8.76
C ASP A 18 -10.51 -10.27 8.24
N ILE A 19 -10.16 -11.20 9.13
CA ILE A 19 -9.46 -12.43 8.77
C ILE A 19 -10.44 -13.39 8.07
N HIS A 20 -9.99 -13.95 6.96
CA HIS A 20 -10.76 -14.90 6.16
C HIS A 20 -10.54 -16.35 6.64
N ALA A 21 -11.44 -17.23 6.22
CA ALA A 21 -11.20 -18.66 6.30
C ALA A 21 -9.94 -19.01 5.50
N ILE A 22 -8.99 -19.67 6.14
CA ILE A 22 -7.71 -20.01 5.54
C ILE A 22 -7.93 -21.03 4.42
N GLY A 23 -7.51 -20.69 3.21
CA GLY A 23 -7.51 -21.61 2.07
C GLY A 23 -6.43 -22.68 2.22
N PRO A 24 -6.49 -23.74 1.38
CA PRO A 24 -5.58 -24.89 1.49
C PRO A 24 -4.16 -24.59 0.96
N GLU A 25 -3.94 -23.47 0.29
CA GLU A 25 -2.68 -23.16 -0.36
C GLU A 25 -1.57 -22.91 0.67
N PRO A 26 -0.37 -23.51 0.49
CA PRO A 26 0.74 -23.35 1.44
C PRO A 26 1.12 -21.89 1.72
N TRP A 27 0.91 -21.01 0.73
CA TRP A 27 1.25 -19.60 0.80
C TRP A 27 0.00 -18.70 0.93
N TRP A 28 -1.10 -19.24 1.46
CA TRP A 28 -2.22 -18.39 1.85
C TRP A 28 -1.73 -17.25 2.73
N ARG A 29 -2.15 -16.04 2.43
CA ARG A 29 -1.70 -14.83 3.10
C ARG A 29 -2.87 -13.98 3.53
N GLU A 30 -2.72 -13.40 4.72
CA GLU A 30 -3.47 -12.26 5.21
C GLU A 30 -2.49 -11.12 5.39
N ALA A 31 -2.78 -9.93 4.89
CA ALA A 31 -1.87 -8.80 5.01
C ALA A 31 -2.60 -7.47 5.21
N TRP A 32 -2.00 -6.64 6.03
CA TRP A 32 -2.44 -5.29 6.35
C TRP A 32 -1.30 -4.33 6.11
N TYR A 33 -1.60 -3.20 5.50
CA TYR A 33 -0.67 -2.12 5.26
C TYR A 33 -1.29 -0.81 5.68
N PHE A 34 -0.52 0.04 6.34
CA PHE A 34 -0.93 1.37 6.78
C PHE A 34 0.22 2.33 6.55
N GLU A 35 -0.07 3.51 5.98
CA GLU A 35 0.92 4.56 5.81
C GLU A 35 0.31 5.95 5.86
N PHE A 36 1.12 6.91 6.33
CA PHE A 36 0.81 8.33 6.22
C PHE A 36 2.10 9.16 6.11
N PHE A 37 1.93 10.41 5.70
CA PHE A 37 2.96 11.42 5.76
C PHE A 37 2.42 12.68 6.43
N ASP A 38 3.12 13.18 7.45
CA ASP A 38 2.90 14.49 8.05
C ASP A 38 3.83 15.51 7.39
N PRO A 39 3.31 16.39 6.50
CA PRO A 39 4.14 17.34 5.79
C PRO A 39 4.72 18.43 6.71
N ALA A 40 4.06 18.77 7.81
CA ALA A 40 4.53 19.79 8.75
C ALA A 40 5.80 19.35 9.48
N ARG A 41 5.87 18.05 9.81
CA ARG A 41 7.03 17.45 10.51
C ARG A 41 7.94 16.68 9.57
N ARG A 42 7.56 16.56 8.29
CA ARG A 42 8.23 15.71 7.29
C ARG A 42 8.42 14.28 7.79
N LEU A 43 7.43 13.79 8.53
CA LEU A 43 7.41 12.48 9.13
C LEU A 43 6.67 11.50 8.23
N GLN A 44 7.36 10.44 7.83
CA GLN A 44 6.81 9.31 7.09
C GLN A 44 6.62 8.14 8.05
N PHE A 45 5.46 7.54 8.00
CA PHE A 45 5.13 6.33 8.74
C PHE A 45 4.65 5.24 7.78
N GLN A 46 5.11 4.02 8.00
CA GLN A 46 4.70 2.87 7.23
C GLN A 46 4.76 1.60 8.08
N VAL A 47 3.69 0.83 8.09
CA VAL A 47 3.68 -0.50 8.69
C VAL A 47 3.02 -1.50 7.75
N TYR A 48 3.65 -2.65 7.58
CA TYR A 48 3.11 -3.82 6.90
C TYR A 48 3.16 -5.02 7.84
N GLN A 49 2.06 -5.74 7.90
CA GLN A 49 1.96 -7.03 8.59
C GLN A 49 1.40 -8.06 7.62
N GLY A 50 2.19 -9.07 7.33
CA GLY A 50 1.78 -10.26 6.59
C GLY A 50 1.74 -11.47 7.50
N VAL A 51 0.76 -12.35 7.31
CA VAL A 51 0.62 -13.62 8.00
C VAL A 51 0.40 -14.71 6.97
N PHE A 52 1.16 -15.80 7.09
CA PHE A 52 1.08 -17.01 6.26
C PHE A 52 0.73 -18.20 7.14
N PRO A 53 -0.56 -18.40 7.45
CA PRO A 53 -0.99 -19.36 8.48
C PRO A 53 -0.54 -20.79 8.19
N ASN A 54 -0.67 -21.25 6.93
CA ASN A 54 -0.28 -22.60 6.52
C ASN A 54 1.24 -22.84 6.55
N ALA A 55 2.03 -21.77 6.47
CA ALA A 55 3.49 -21.84 6.61
C ALA A 55 3.96 -21.58 8.05
N GLY A 56 3.06 -21.23 8.98
CA GLY A 56 3.38 -20.93 10.38
C GLY A 56 4.28 -19.71 10.56
N ARG A 57 4.25 -18.75 9.63
CA ARG A 57 5.17 -17.61 9.61
C ARG A 57 4.47 -16.27 9.39
N GLY A 58 5.14 -15.20 9.76
CA GLY A 58 4.70 -13.83 9.51
C GLY A 58 5.85 -12.92 9.13
N ASP A 59 5.49 -11.81 8.49
CA ASP A 59 6.40 -10.74 8.07
C ASP A 59 5.88 -9.41 8.65
N LEU A 60 6.72 -8.72 9.40
CA LEU A 60 6.43 -7.39 9.96
C LEU A 60 7.49 -6.40 9.50
N THR A 61 7.07 -5.33 8.85
CA THR A 61 7.93 -4.18 8.62
C THR A 61 7.29 -2.92 9.21
N LEU A 62 8.09 -2.10 9.85
CA LEU A 62 7.67 -0.83 10.46
C LEU A 62 8.79 0.20 10.27
N TYR A 63 8.45 1.31 9.65
CA TYR A 63 9.39 2.37 9.34
C TYR A 63 8.83 3.73 9.75
N VAL A 64 9.69 4.51 10.39
CA VAL A 64 9.45 5.93 10.63
C VAL A 64 10.64 6.70 10.09
N PHE A 65 10.41 7.61 9.15
CA PHE A 65 11.43 8.50 8.61
C PHE A 65 11.12 9.93 9.02
N THR A 66 12.16 10.68 9.33
CA THR A 66 12.08 12.12 9.55
C THR A 66 13.03 12.80 8.57
N ASP A 67 12.54 13.76 7.79
CA ASP A 67 13.31 14.41 6.71
C ASP A 67 13.96 13.44 5.72
N GLY A 68 13.29 12.33 5.42
CA GLY A 68 13.80 11.28 4.54
C GLY A 68 14.94 10.45 5.12
N ARG A 69 15.24 10.59 6.43
CA ARG A 69 16.23 9.81 7.17
C ARG A 69 15.51 8.80 8.07
N PRO A 70 16.00 7.57 8.18
CA PRO A 70 15.42 6.61 9.09
C PRO A 70 15.56 7.08 10.54
N GLY A 71 14.42 7.26 11.23
CA GLY A 71 14.32 7.44 12.68
C GLY A 71 14.13 6.11 13.39
N TYR A 72 13.27 5.27 12.83
CA TYR A 72 13.03 3.92 13.32
C TYR A 72 12.84 2.96 12.15
N GLU A 73 13.49 1.80 12.23
CA GLU A 73 13.36 0.72 11.26
C GLU A 73 13.23 -0.62 11.98
N LEU A 74 12.18 -1.35 11.66
CA LEU A 74 12.02 -2.73 12.04
C LEU A 74 11.67 -3.53 10.79
N MET A 75 12.48 -4.53 10.49
CA MET A 75 12.16 -5.53 9.49
C MET A 75 12.35 -6.90 10.12
N LYS A 76 11.26 -7.60 10.29
CA LYS A 76 11.22 -8.93 10.88
C LYS A 76 10.47 -9.84 9.94
N MET A 77 11.23 -10.55 9.13
CA MET A 77 10.72 -11.47 8.13
C MET A 77 10.79 -12.89 8.63
N ASP A 78 9.85 -13.70 8.17
CA ASP A 78 9.86 -15.16 8.41
C ASP A 78 9.88 -15.55 9.91
N TYR A 79 9.21 -14.77 10.74
CA TYR A 79 9.10 -15.08 12.16
C TYR A 79 7.95 -16.09 12.43
N ALA A 80 8.14 -16.95 13.42
CA ALA A 80 7.12 -17.91 13.81
C ALA A 80 5.87 -17.20 14.36
N ILE A 81 4.70 -17.57 13.85
CA ILE A 81 3.41 -17.11 14.36
C ILE A 81 2.75 -18.24 15.17
N PRO A 82 1.91 -17.91 16.17
CA PRO A 82 1.09 -18.90 16.83
C PRO A 82 0.18 -19.63 15.83
N SER A 83 0.00 -20.94 16.01
CA SER A 83 -0.84 -21.78 15.14
C SER A 83 -2.33 -21.43 15.19
N ASP A 84 -2.72 -20.63 16.18
CA ASP A 84 -4.08 -20.21 16.48
C ASP A 84 -4.32 -18.71 16.22
N VAL A 85 -3.64 -18.15 15.24
CA VAL A 85 -3.88 -16.77 14.80
C VAL A 85 -5.35 -16.63 14.38
N GLY A 86 -6.07 -15.81 15.09
CA GLY A 86 -7.48 -15.56 14.88
C GLY A 86 -7.82 -14.09 15.08
N ARG A 87 -9.07 -13.74 14.84
CA ARG A 87 -9.63 -12.38 14.89
C ARG A 87 -9.20 -11.59 16.13
N GLU A 88 -9.18 -12.23 17.30
CA GLU A 88 -8.83 -11.61 18.58
C GLU A 88 -7.32 -11.46 18.79
N ARG A 89 -6.50 -11.98 17.87
CA ARG A 89 -5.04 -12.08 18.02
C ARG A 89 -4.25 -11.44 16.87
N LEU A 90 -4.72 -10.32 16.39
CA LEU A 90 -3.90 -9.46 15.52
C LEU A 90 -2.80 -8.77 16.34
N CYS A 91 -2.16 -9.53 17.23
CA CYS A 91 -1.04 -9.12 18.05
C CYS A 91 0.23 -9.79 17.55
N PHE A 92 1.13 -9.00 16.99
CA PHE A 92 2.37 -9.47 16.36
C PHE A 92 3.58 -8.95 17.15
N GLY A 93 3.82 -9.57 18.30
CA GLY A 93 4.80 -9.06 19.26
C GLY A 93 4.35 -7.70 19.82
N PRO A 94 5.12 -6.62 19.61
CA PRO A 94 4.77 -5.29 20.10
C PRO A 94 3.69 -4.58 19.28
N LEU A 95 3.36 -5.06 18.06
CA LEU A 95 2.32 -4.48 17.20
C LEU A 95 0.97 -5.11 17.50
N LYS A 96 -0.04 -4.27 17.70
CA LYS A 96 -1.45 -4.65 17.80
C LYS A 96 -2.24 -3.91 16.74
N LEU A 97 -3.05 -4.64 15.99
CA LEU A 97 -4.02 -4.12 15.04
C LEU A 97 -5.42 -4.49 15.53
N GLU A 98 -6.28 -3.52 15.71
CA GLU A 98 -7.64 -3.70 16.18
C GLU A 98 -8.62 -3.09 15.19
N MET A 99 -9.50 -3.90 14.63
CA MET A 99 -10.60 -3.43 13.81
C MET A 99 -11.73 -2.94 14.72
N LEU A 100 -11.87 -1.62 14.83
CA LEU A 100 -12.93 -1.00 15.62
C LEU A 100 -14.28 -1.01 14.91
N GLU A 101 -14.25 -0.85 13.58
CA GLU A 101 -15.42 -0.81 12.73
C GLU A 101 -15.02 -1.17 11.28
N PRO A 102 -15.58 -2.22 10.68
CA PRO A 102 -15.18 -2.70 9.36
C PRO A 102 -15.26 -1.61 8.31
N PHE A 103 -14.22 -1.47 7.49
CA PHE A 103 -14.02 -0.45 6.45
C PHE A 103 -14.06 1.01 6.94
N VAL A 104 -14.23 1.27 8.24
CA VAL A 104 -14.35 2.62 8.79
C VAL A 104 -13.19 2.97 9.72
N ARG A 105 -12.90 2.11 10.71
CA ARG A 105 -11.91 2.44 11.73
C ARG A 105 -11.05 1.28 12.15
N TRP A 106 -9.73 1.55 12.22
CA TRP A 106 -8.72 0.67 12.77
C TRP A 106 -7.88 1.40 13.81
N ARG A 107 -7.49 0.70 14.85
CA ARG A 107 -6.52 1.17 15.84
C ARG A 107 -5.22 0.39 15.70
N LEU A 108 -4.12 1.12 15.69
CA LEU A 108 -2.77 0.58 15.60
C LEU A 108 -2.02 0.99 16.87
N GLN A 109 -1.49 0.01 17.58
CA GLN A 109 -0.70 0.24 18.78
C GLN A 109 0.64 -0.47 18.64
N TYR A 110 1.69 0.18 19.10
CA TYR A 110 3.03 -0.38 19.13
C TYR A 110 3.75 0.06 20.39
N ASP A 111 4.51 -0.86 20.98
CA ASP A 111 5.25 -0.57 22.20
C ASP A 111 6.65 -1.21 22.14
N SER A 112 7.65 -0.35 22.05
CA SER A 112 9.06 -0.69 22.15
C SER A 112 9.85 0.41 22.85
N PRO A 113 11.10 0.17 23.30
CA PRO A 113 11.87 1.20 24.01
C PRO A 113 12.15 2.48 23.22
N ARG A 114 12.18 2.39 21.88
CA ARG A 114 12.51 3.53 21.01
C ARG A 114 11.32 4.12 20.29
N LEU A 115 10.27 3.33 20.09
CA LEU A 115 9.06 3.76 19.37
C LEU A 115 7.83 3.25 20.09
N GLN A 116 6.92 4.15 20.39
CA GLN A 116 5.60 3.84 20.91
C GLN A 116 4.57 4.64 20.12
N PHE A 117 3.41 4.06 19.86
CA PHE A 117 2.31 4.81 19.28
C PHE A 117 0.95 4.19 19.60
N ASP A 118 -0.06 5.04 19.57
CA ASP A 118 -1.47 4.70 19.58
C ASP A 118 -2.17 5.57 18.53
N LEU A 119 -2.45 4.98 17.40
CA LEU A 119 -2.96 5.65 16.20
C LEU A 119 -4.31 5.07 15.81
N THR A 120 -5.23 5.92 15.41
CA THR A 120 -6.50 5.51 14.81
C THR A 120 -6.54 5.93 13.36
N PHE A 121 -6.71 4.96 12.45
CA PHE A 121 -7.09 5.21 11.08
C PHE A 121 -8.61 5.38 11.00
N ARG A 122 -9.07 6.42 10.33
CA ARG A 122 -10.49 6.64 10.01
C ARG A 122 -10.66 6.89 8.52
N ALA A 123 -11.39 6.01 7.87
CA ALA A 123 -11.69 6.13 6.44
C ALA A 123 -12.46 7.42 6.12
N ILE A 124 -12.16 8.02 4.97
CA ILE A 124 -12.88 9.17 4.41
C ILE A 124 -13.54 8.86 3.08
N HIS A 125 -13.13 7.77 2.45
CA HIS A 125 -13.71 7.29 1.20
C HIS A 125 -14.06 5.81 1.30
N ARG A 126 -15.02 5.40 0.47
CA ARG A 126 -15.27 3.99 0.20
C ARG A 126 -13.97 3.34 -0.27
N ALA A 127 -13.65 2.18 0.27
CA ALA A 127 -12.52 1.41 -0.19
C ALA A 127 -12.62 1.13 -1.71
N PHE A 128 -11.49 0.93 -2.35
CA PHE A 128 -11.38 0.60 -3.76
C PHE A 128 -10.89 -0.84 -3.89
N SER A 129 -11.76 -1.73 -4.29
CA SER A 129 -11.36 -3.10 -4.63
C SER A 129 -10.71 -3.11 -6.02
N TRP A 130 -9.61 -3.82 -6.15
CA TRP A 130 -8.96 -4.00 -7.45
C TRP A 130 -9.85 -4.76 -8.43
N ALA A 131 -10.79 -5.56 -7.94
CA ALA A 131 -11.81 -6.20 -8.76
C ALA A 131 -12.74 -5.19 -9.47
N GLU A 132 -12.94 -3.97 -8.91
CA GLU A 132 -13.70 -2.91 -9.60
C GLU A 132 -13.07 -2.51 -10.94
N ALA A 133 -11.76 -2.61 -11.07
CA ALA A 133 -11.03 -2.34 -12.31
C ALA A 133 -10.98 -3.56 -13.25
N LYS A 134 -11.74 -4.62 -12.98
CA LYS A 134 -11.68 -5.90 -13.71
C LYS A 134 -10.26 -6.43 -13.80
N LEU A 135 -9.54 -6.31 -12.72
CA LEU A 135 -8.19 -6.80 -12.67
C LEU A 135 -8.16 -8.33 -12.77
N TRP A 136 -7.23 -8.78 -13.53
CA TRP A 136 -6.76 -10.13 -13.80
C TRP A 136 -6.86 -11.14 -12.66
N MET A 137 -7.07 -10.68 -11.42
CA MET A 137 -7.23 -11.55 -10.25
C MET A 137 -8.46 -12.45 -10.36
N GLU A 138 -9.46 -12.05 -11.14
CA GLU A 138 -10.65 -12.87 -11.44
C GLU A 138 -10.40 -13.88 -12.57
N GLU A 139 -9.44 -13.60 -13.46
CA GLU A 139 -9.05 -14.48 -14.59
C GLU A 139 -7.79 -15.31 -14.31
N ALA A 140 -7.24 -15.21 -13.09
CA ALA A 140 -6.08 -16.01 -12.70
C ALA A 140 -6.45 -17.50 -12.70
N PRO A 141 -5.49 -18.39 -13.02
CA PRO A 141 -5.70 -19.83 -12.94
C PRO A 141 -6.27 -20.24 -11.59
N VAL A 142 -7.10 -21.29 -11.57
CA VAL A 142 -7.67 -21.83 -10.32
C VAL A 142 -6.54 -22.09 -9.32
N GLY A 143 -6.61 -21.44 -8.14
CA GLY A 143 -5.56 -21.45 -7.12
C GLY A 143 -4.80 -20.14 -6.96
N GLU A 144 -4.98 -19.15 -7.84
CA GLU A 144 -4.30 -17.84 -7.77
C GLU A 144 -5.24 -16.69 -7.40
N GLN A 145 -6.20 -16.94 -6.52
CA GLN A 145 -7.14 -15.92 -6.08
C GLN A 145 -6.55 -15.11 -4.91
N SER A 146 -5.98 -13.98 -5.23
CA SER A 146 -5.64 -12.94 -4.25
C SER A 146 -6.61 -11.78 -4.39
N ARG A 147 -7.13 -11.32 -3.28
CA ARG A 147 -7.99 -10.14 -3.24
C ARG A 147 -7.25 -8.98 -2.61
N HIS A 148 -7.62 -7.78 -3.01
CA HIS A 148 -6.96 -6.57 -2.55
C HIS A 148 -7.92 -5.39 -2.61
N PHE A 149 -7.88 -4.56 -1.57
CA PHE A 149 -8.50 -3.23 -1.62
C PHE A 149 -7.61 -2.18 -0.96
N ASP A 150 -7.78 -0.96 -1.41
CA ASP A 150 -7.12 0.24 -0.95
C ASP A 150 -8.12 1.21 -0.34
N GLN A 151 -7.72 1.98 0.69
CA GLN A 151 -8.60 2.95 1.33
C GLN A 151 -7.84 4.16 1.86
N VAL A 152 -8.37 5.36 1.59
CA VAL A 152 -7.83 6.63 2.09
C VAL A 152 -8.54 7.03 3.37
N GLY A 153 -7.78 7.60 4.32
CA GLY A 153 -8.30 8.05 5.60
C GLY A 153 -7.36 8.99 6.35
N TRP A 154 -7.87 9.47 7.48
CA TRP A 154 -7.08 10.23 8.46
C TRP A 154 -6.48 9.30 9.48
N TYR A 155 -5.25 9.62 9.88
CA TYR A 155 -4.59 9.07 11.05
C TYR A 155 -4.58 10.12 12.14
N GLU A 156 -5.03 9.74 13.33
CA GLU A 156 -5.07 10.57 14.51
C GLU A 156 -4.53 9.79 15.72
N GLY A 157 -3.89 10.48 16.66
CA GLY A 157 -3.34 9.89 17.85
C GLY A 157 -1.98 10.45 18.20
N TRP A 158 -1.14 9.66 18.81
CA TRP A 158 0.19 10.07 19.24
C TRP A 158 1.26 9.03 18.90
N MET A 159 2.49 9.49 18.79
CA MET A 159 3.69 8.70 18.64
C MET A 159 4.79 9.24 19.55
N ASN A 160 5.55 8.37 20.18
CA ASN A 160 6.80 8.72 20.88
C ASN A 160 7.95 8.05 20.13
N LEU A 161 8.86 8.85 19.61
CA LEU A 161 10.06 8.40 18.90
C LEU A 161 11.29 8.87 19.69
N ASP A 162 12.04 7.90 20.25
CA ASP A 162 13.25 8.16 21.04
C ASP A 162 13.05 9.18 22.19
N GLY A 163 11.86 9.20 22.80
CA GLY A 163 11.48 10.10 23.89
C GLY A 163 10.81 11.40 23.46
N GLU A 164 10.70 11.68 22.18
CA GLU A 164 9.95 12.81 21.64
C GLU A 164 8.50 12.40 21.35
N GLU A 165 7.55 13.06 22.03
CA GLU A 165 6.12 12.85 21.81
C GLU A 165 5.62 13.73 20.66
N ILE A 166 4.89 13.12 19.72
CA ILE A 166 4.41 13.72 18.49
C ILE A 166 2.92 13.47 18.36
N ASP A 167 2.11 14.50 18.34
CA ASP A 167 0.70 14.40 17.97
C ASP A 167 0.57 14.18 16.48
N ILE A 168 -0.20 13.17 16.09
CA ILE A 168 -0.44 12.79 14.71
C ILE A 168 -1.84 13.23 14.28
N ALA A 169 -1.88 13.98 13.17
CA ALA A 169 -3.09 14.32 12.43
C ALA A 169 -2.72 14.38 10.94
N ALA A 170 -2.73 13.25 10.25
CA ALA A 170 -2.19 13.12 8.90
C ALA A 170 -3.14 12.37 7.98
N LEU A 171 -3.20 12.82 6.72
CA LEU A 171 -3.86 12.09 5.65
C LEU A 171 -2.96 10.95 5.18
N GLY A 172 -3.56 9.80 4.98
CA GLY A 172 -2.82 8.63 4.55
C GLY A 172 -3.72 7.57 3.95
N MET A 173 -3.23 6.35 3.94
CA MET A 173 -3.92 5.23 3.32
C MET A 173 -3.68 3.94 4.08
N ARG A 174 -4.51 2.95 3.77
CA ARG A 174 -4.29 1.57 4.14
C ARG A 174 -4.62 0.65 2.98
N ASP A 175 -4.02 -0.53 2.95
CA ASP A 175 -4.49 -1.64 2.12
C ASP A 175 -4.76 -2.90 2.93
N ARG A 176 -5.49 -3.77 2.31
CA ARG A 176 -5.82 -5.10 2.80
C ARG A 176 -5.68 -6.09 1.65
N MET A 177 -4.96 -7.17 1.91
CA MET A 177 -4.79 -8.22 0.92
C MET A 177 -4.94 -9.60 1.58
N TRP A 178 -5.61 -10.52 0.88
CA TRP A 178 -5.74 -11.91 1.33
C TRP A 178 -5.81 -12.89 0.16
N GLY A 179 -5.68 -14.17 0.47
CA GLY A 179 -5.67 -15.23 -0.50
C GLY A 179 -4.27 -15.65 -0.93
N TRP A 180 -4.18 -16.42 -1.98
CA TRP A 180 -2.92 -16.90 -2.49
C TRP A 180 -2.27 -15.86 -3.43
N GLY A 181 -1.03 -15.50 -3.14
CA GLY A 181 -0.37 -14.42 -3.86
C GLY A 181 0.15 -14.83 -5.21
N ALA A 182 -0.46 -14.33 -6.28
CA ALA A 182 -0.03 -14.47 -7.68
C ALA A 182 1.28 -13.71 -8.02
N ARG A 183 2.07 -13.32 -7.03
CA ARG A 183 3.34 -12.57 -7.28
C ARG A 183 4.32 -13.31 -8.18
N ALA A 184 4.19 -14.63 -8.30
CA ALA A 184 5.00 -15.42 -9.23
C ALA A 184 4.77 -15.07 -10.71
N LEU A 185 3.63 -14.47 -11.03
CA LEU A 185 3.27 -14.08 -12.40
C LEU A 185 3.68 -12.65 -12.75
N TRP A 186 4.06 -11.83 -11.76
CA TRP A 186 4.45 -10.46 -12.01
C TRP A 186 5.91 -10.37 -12.44
N ARG A 187 6.14 -9.67 -13.52
CA ARG A 187 7.47 -9.31 -14.00
C ARG A 187 7.92 -7.96 -13.48
N GLY A 188 6.98 -7.12 -13.14
CA GLY A 188 7.23 -5.84 -12.52
C GLY A 188 5.96 -5.05 -12.29
N TYR A 189 6.02 -4.10 -11.37
CA TYR A 189 4.93 -3.16 -11.14
C TYR A 189 5.46 -1.80 -10.68
N LEU A 190 4.65 -0.78 -10.90
CA LEU A 190 4.81 0.54 -10.33
C LEU A 190 3.45 0.98 -9.78
N VAL A 191 3.39 1.21 -8.47
CA VAL A 191 2.19 1.70 -7.79
C VAL A 191 2.45 3.11 -7.27
N LEU A 192 1.55 4.00 -7.63
CA LEU A 192 1.49 5.36 -7.12
C LEU A 192 0.10 5.56 -6.53
N TRP A 193 0.05 5.95 -5.29
CA TRP A 193 -1.22 6.22 -4.64
C TRP A 193 -1.09 7.44 -3.73
N VAL A 194 -1.74 8.52 -4.12
CA VAL A 194 -1.57 9.82 -3.47
C VAL A 194 -2.89 10.49 -3.16
N PRO A 195 -3.20 10.72 -1.88
CA PRO A 195 -4.20 11.69 -1.46
C PRO A 195 -3.58 13.09 -1.42
N PHE A 196 -3.93 13.96 -2.36
CA PHE A 196 -3.58 15.39 -2.30
C PHE A 196 -4.43 16.13 -1.27
N SER A 197 -5.67 15.72 -1.15
CA SER A 197 -6.66 16.20 -0.19
C SER A 197 -7.80 15.20 -0.07
N PRO A 198 -8.76 15.39 0.86
CA PRO A 198 -9.97 14.58 0.87
C PRO A 198 -10.79 14.66 -0.43
N SER A 199 -10.66 15.73 -1.22
CA SER A 199 -11.38 15.90 -2.48
C SER A 199 -10.58 15.52 -3.73
N LEU A 200 -9.30 15.23 -3.62
CA LEU A 200 -8.46 14.83 -4.76
C LEU A 200 -7.54 13.68 -4.37
N VAL A 201 -7.81 12.50 -4.92
CA VAL A 201 -6.98 11.29 -4.76
C VAL A 201 -6.70 10.69 -6.14
N VAL A 202 -5.46 10.29 -6.37
CA VAL A 202 -5.03 9.57 -7.56
C VAL A 202 -4.40 8.25 -7.15
N ASN A 203 -4.90 7.15 -7.71
CA ASN A 203 -4.35 5.81 -7.56
C ASN A 203 -4.00 5.28 -8.94
N VAL A 204 -2.78 4.77 -9.11
CA VAL A 204 -2.28 4.17 -10.34
C VAL A 204 -1.49 2.93 -10.00
N ALA A 205 -1.92 1.78 -10.47
CA ALA A 205 -1.14 0.55 -10.42
C ALA A 205 -0.89 0.06 -11.85
N ALA A 206 0.36 0.14 -12.27
CA ALA A 206 0.85 -0.30 -13.57
C ALA A 206 1.56 -1.63 -13.40
N MET A 207 1.03 -2.70 -13.97
CA MET A 207 1.48 -4.06 -13.75
C MET A 207 1.91 -4.73 -15.06
N ASN A 208 3.05 -5.42 -15.02
CA ASN A 208 3.56 -6.25 -16.12
C ASN A 208 3.63 -7.71 -15.65
N PHE A 209 3.19 -8.62 -16.51
CA PHE A 209 3.14 -10.05 -16.24
C PHE A 209 4.18 -10.82 -17.05
N ALA A 210 4.54 -12.01 -16.56
CA ALA A 210 5.50 -12.88 -17.19
C ALA A 210 5.07 -13.34 -18.61
N ASP A 211 3.77 -13.39 -18.87
CA ASP A 211 3.20 -13.72 -20.19
C ASP A 211 3.14 -12.52 -21.16
N GLY A 212 3.68 -11.36 -20.76
CA GLY A 212 3.70 -10.15 -21.57
C GLY A 212 2.44 -9.28 -21.44
N ARG A 213 1.40 -9.71 -20.73
CA ARG A 213 0.24 -8.87 -20.46
C ARG A 213 0.64 -7.66 -19.63
N ARG A 214 -0.05 -6.57 -19.87
CA ARG A 214 0.03 -5.34 -19.06
C ARG A 214 -1.34 -4.98 -18.57
N GLN A 215 -1.42 -4.46 -17.35
CA GLN A 215 -2.68 -4.03 -16.78
C GLN A 215 -2.52 -2.71 -16.05
N LEU A 216 -3.51 -1.84 -16.26
CA LEU A 216 -3.68 -0.61 -15.53
C LEU A 216 -4.85 -0.76 -14.56
N CYS A 217 -4.59 -0.46 -13.30
CA CYS A 217 -5.61 -0.34 -12.28
C CYS A 217 -5.52 1.03 -11.63
N GLY A 218 -6.63 1.50 -11.09
CA GLY A 218 -6.65 2.72 -10.31
C GLY A 218 -7.80 3.65 -10.70
N TYR A 219 -7.76 4.83 -10.09
CA TYR A 219 -8.83 5.81 -10.23
C TYR A 219 -8.35 7.24 -10.02
N ILE A 220 -9.17 8.19 -10.48
CA ILE A 220 -9.16 9.57 -10.02
C ILE A 220 -10.42 9.76 -9.16
N HIS A 221 -10.24 10.14 -7.90
CA HIS A 221 -11.31 10.69 -7.07
C HIS A 221 -11.17 12.20 -7.06
N GLN A 222 -12.20 12.89 -7.50
CA GLN A 222 -12.25 14.34 -7.52
C GLN A 222 -13.67 14.81 -7.21
N ASP A 223 -13.81 15.74 -6.25
CA ASP A 223 -15.08 16.40 -5.91
C ASP A 223 -16.22 15.42 -5.62
N ARG A 224 -15.97 14.41 -4.79
CA ARG A 224 -16.89 13.33 -4.39
C ARG A 224 -17.17 12.27 -5.45
N GLU A 225 -16.52 12.33 -6.60
CA GLU A 225 -16.71 11.35 -7.66
C GLU A 225 -15.43 10.57 -7.94
N ARG A 226 -15.53 9.26 -7.87
CA ARG A 226 -14.48 8.33 -8.28
C ARG A 226 -14.76 7.78 -9.67
N ALA A 227 -13.76 7.81 -10.56
CA ALA A 227 -13.83 7.14 -11.85
C ALA A 227 -12.53 6.38 -12.11
N LEU A 228 -12.68 5.18 -12.68
CA LEU A 228 -11.57 4.29 -13.01
C LEU A 228 -10.69 4.89 -14.09
N LEU A 229 -9.40 4.58 -14.06
CA LEU A 229 -8.47 4.97 -15.11
C LEU A 229 -8.80 4.26 -16.43
N ARG A 230 -8.70 5.00 -17.51
CA ARG A 230 -8.82 4.52 -18.88
C ARG A 230 -7.44 4.41 -19.56
N SER A 231 -6.54 5.31 -19.22
CA SER A 231 -5.18 5.32 -19.74
C SER A 231 -4.21 5.93 -18.74
N ALA A 232 -2.97 5.51 -18.83
CA ALA A 232 -1.87 6.07 -18.08
C ALA A 232 -0.59 6.08 -18.91
N ARG A 233 0.22 7.14 -18.75
CA ARG A 233 1.59 7.22 -19.23
C ARG A 233 2.49 7.62 -18.09
N LEU A 234 3.48 6.79 -17.80
CA LEU A 234 4.47 7.00 -16.76
C LEU A 234 5.85 7.08 -17.41
N ALA A 235 6.49 8.25 -17.35
CA ALA A 235 7.87 8.43 -17.78
C ALA A 235 8.77 8.41 -16.56
N ILE A 236 9.71 7.48 -16.51
CA ILE A 236 10.51 7.15 -15.33
C ILE A 236 11.94 7.60 -15.55
N THR A 237 12.44 8.44 -14.66
CA THR A 237 13.86 8.78 -14.56
C THR A 237 14.49 7.94 -13.47
N TRP A 238 15.47 7.14 -13.83
CA TRP A 238 16.23 6.31 -12.92
C TRP A 238 17.42 7.08 -12.35
N SER A 239 17.71 6.83 -11.07
CA SER A 239 18.87 7.45 -10.42
C SER A 239 20.17 6.87 -10.94
N GLU A 240 21.09 7.74 -11.34
CA GLU A 240 22.46 7.35 -11.70
C GLU A 240 23.28 6.92 -10.47
N ARG A 241 22.95 7.48 -9.29
CA ARG A 241 23.68 7.23 -8.03
C ARG A 241 23.22 5.97 -7.30
N ARG A 242 21.96 5.59 -7.49
CA ARG A 242 21.33 4.43 -6.85
C ARG A 242 20.63 3.62 -7.92
N TRP A 243 21.35 2.74 -8.54
CA TRP A 243 20.93 2.02 -9.76
C TRP A 243 19.55 1.31 -9.72
N LYS A 244 19.01 1.03 -8.51
CA LYS A 244 17.69 0.45 -8.30
C LYS A 244 16.60 1.50 -8.07
N SER A 245 16.98 2.75 -7.87
CA SER A 245 16.06 3.77 -7.38
C SER A 245 15.51 4.62 -8.50
N ILE A 246 14.22 4.88 -8.43
CA ILE A 246 13.57 5.94 -9.21
C ILE A 246 14.01 7.28 -8.63
N GLU A 247 14.36 8.21 -9.48
CA GLU A 247 14.60 9.61 -9.13
C GLU A 247 13.32 10.42 -9.28
N ARG A 248 12.57 10.19 -10.36
CA ARG A 248 11.33 10.89 -10.69
C ARG A 248 10.44 10.06 -11.60
N VAL A 249 9.14 10.25 -11.46
CA VAL A 249 8.12 9.74 -12.38
C VAL A 249 7.24 10.90 -12.82
N GLU A 250 7.13 11.11 -14.14
CA GLU A 250 6.12 11.98 -14.72
C GLU A 250 4.92 11.13 -15.11
N VAL A 251 3.75 11.50 -14.63
CA VAL A 251 2.53 10.72 -14.78
C VAL A 251 1.47 11.54 -15.51
N ARG A 252 0.88 10.95 -16.54
CA ARG A 252 -0.36 11.46 -17.15
C ARG A 252 -1.40 10.35 -17.07
N VAL A 253 -2.54 10.67 -16.51
CA VAL A 253 -3.67 9.74 -16.39
C VAL A 253 -4.93 10.35 -16.95
N THR A 254 -5.77 9.50 -17.54
CA THR A 254 -7.12 9.89 -17.97
C THR A 254 -8.10 8.85 -17.46
N ASP A 255 -9.19 9.30 -16.86
CA ASP A 255 -10.21 8.42 -16.34
C ASP A 255 -11.35 8.16 -17.35
N ALA A 256 -12.27 7.29 -16.98
CA ALA A 256 -13.43 6.90 -17.81
C ALA A 256 -14.41 8.04 -18.09
N ARG A 257 -14.31 9.16 -17.36
CA ARG A 257 -15.09 10.38 -17.59
C ARG A 257 -14.38 11.39 -18.49
N GLY A 258 -13.14 11.10 -18.89
CA GLY A 258 -12.31 11.98 -19.71
C GLY A 258 -11.57 13.05 -18.89
N ARG A 259 -11.59 13.00 -17.56
CA ARG A 259 -10.76 13.89 -16.74
C ARG A 259 -9.30 13.47 -16.87
N SER A 260 -8.43 14.43 -17.10
CA SER A 260 -7.00 14.18 -17.28
C SER A 260 -6.20 14.97 -16.25
N LEU A 261 -5.22 14.28 -15.64
CA LEU A 261 -4.28 14.89 -14.71
C LEU A 261 -2.85 14.59 -15.16
N ALA A 262 -1.99 15.62 -15.01
CA ALA A 262 -0.55 15.47 -15.13
C ALA A 262 0.07 15.78 -13.77
N LEU A 263 0.85 14.86 -13.26
CA LEU A 263 1.54 15.01 -11.98
C LEU A 263 2.96 14.47 -12.06
N SER A 264 3.81 14.92 -11.16
CA SER A 264 5.14 14.35 -10.99
C SER A 264 5.27 13.73 -9.60
N ALA A 265 6.09 12.70 -9.47
CA ALA A 265 6.40 12.03 -8.23
C ALA A 265 7.90 11.88 -8.05
N ARG A 266 8.38 12.02 -6.80
CA ARG A 266 9.74 11.67 -6.41
C ARG A 266 9.74 10.94 -5.07
N PRO A 267 10.57 9.90 -4.88
CA PRO A 267 10.64 9.22 -3.60
C PRO A 267 11.29 10.12 -2.54
N LEU A 268 10.84 9.98 -1.30
CA LEU A 268 11.43 10.63 -0.12
C LEU A 268 12.36 9.66 0.62
N GLY A 269 11.83 8.79 1.46
CA GLY A 269 12.59 7.71 2.11
C GLY A 269 12.40 6.42 1.33
N ILE A 270 13.48 5.73 0.97
CA ILE A 270 13.41 4.47 0.20
C ILE A 270 13.79 3.31 1.11
N ILE A 271 12.93 2.31 1.13
CA ILE A 271 13.10 1.05 1.82
C ILE A 271 13.34 -0.03 0.78
N ASP A 272 14.52 -0.65 0.79
CA ASP A 272 14.85 -1.76 -0.09
C ASP A 272 14.56 -3.09 0.62
N THR A 273 13.48 -3.74 0.21
CA THR A 273 13.07 -5.06 0.74
C THR A 273 13.47 -6.22 -0.17
N SER A 274 14.26 -5.97 -1.22
CA SER A 274 14.62 -6.96 -2.23
C SER A 274 15.31 -8.19 -1.64
N HIS A 275 16.13 -8.01 -0.62
CA HIS A 275 16.85 -9.09 0.05
C HIS A 275 15.96 -10.06 0.85
N HIS A 276 14.72 -9.64 1.17
CA HIS A 276 13.79 -10.42 1.97
C HIS A 276 12.85 -11.28 1.15
N TRP A 277 12.86 -11.11 -0.17
CA TRP A 277 12.07 -11.89 -1.13
C TRP A 277 12.96 -12.59 -2.17
N PRO A 278 13.91 -13.44 -1.74
CA PRO A 278 15.01 -13.92 -2.58
C PRO A 278 14.61 -14.72 -3.82
N HIS A 279 13.35 -15.09 -3.94
CA HIS A 279 12.92 -15.99 -5.01
C HIS A 279 12.06 -15.35 -6.09
N ARG A 280 11.78 -14.03 -6.03
CA ARG A 280 10.74 -13.44 -6.89
C ARG A 280 11.04 -12.07 -7.49
N PHE A 281 11.85 -11.23 -6.85
CA PHE A 281 12.15 -9.89 -7.34
C PHE A 281 13.59 -9.53 -7.07
N ASP A 282 14.31 -9.12 -8.09
CA ASP A 282 15.65 -8.55 -7.90
C ASP A 282 15.55 -7.18 -7.21
N HIS A 283 14.37 -6.53 -7.31
CA HIS A 283 14.13 -5.21 -6.73
C HIS A 283 12.69 -5.08 -6.28
N LEU A 284 12.50 -4.86 -4.98
CA LEU A 284 11.24 -4.47 -4.38
C LEU A 284 11.51 -3.30 -3.44
N LEU A 285 11.14 -2.11 -3.87
CA LEU A 285 11.39 -0.88 -3.14
C LEU A 285 10.07 -0.20 -2.79
N PHE A 286 9.98 0.20 -1.53
CA PHE A 286 8.88 0.99 -1.01
C PHE A 286 9.35 2.40 -0.70
N SER A 287 8.52 3.38 -0.95
CA SER A 287 8.76 4.76 -0.58
C SER A 287 7.44 5.47 -0.37
N ILE A 288 7.44 6.52 0.44
CA ILE A 288 6.46 7.57 0.26
C ILE A 288 6.99 8.54 -0.79
N GLY A 289 6.18 8.81 -1.80
CA GLY A 289 6.44 9.80 -2.81
C GLY A 289 5.96 11.18 -2.39
N GLU A 290 6.72 12.21 -2.74
CA GLU A 290 6.20 13.56 -2.85
C GLU A 290 5.68 13.75 -4.27
N TYR A 291 4.44 14.16 -4.38
CA TYR A 291 3.75 14.38 -5.64
C TYR A 291 3.45 15.85 -5.84
N ASP A 292 3.40 16.26 -7.10
CA ASP A 292 3.01 17.63 -7.49
C ASP A 292 2.01 17.56 -8.63
N VAL A 293 0.85 18.19 -8.43
CA VAL A 293 -0.14 18.45 -9.47
C VAL A 293 -0.39 19.94 -9.53
N GLN A 294 0.14 20.60 -10.55
CA GLN A 294 -0.04 22.04 -10.78
C GLN A 294 0.34 22.92 -9.56
N GLY A 295 1.41 22.54 -8.85
CA GLY A 295 1.89 23.24 -7.66
C GLY A 295 1.23 22.80 -6.34
N THR A 296 0.21 21.95 -6.38
CA THR A 296 -0.37 21.34 -5.18
C THR A 296 0.42 20.08 -4.83
N LYS A 297 0.93 20.03 -3.58
CA LYS A 297 1.68 18.88 -3.07
C LYS A 297 0.75 17.83 -2.49
N GLY A 298 1.10 16.56 -2.73
CA GLY A 298 0.51 15.39 -2.10
C GLY A 298 1.59 14.41 -1.68
N TYR A 299 1.27 13.52 -0.78
CA TYR A 299 2.19 12.52 -0.26
C TYR A 299 1.48 11.17 -0.16
N GLY A 300 2.17 10.11 -0.55
CA GLY A 300 1.58 8.77 -0.53
C GLY A 300 2.49 7.73 -1.14
N CYS A 301 1.99 6.52 -1.32
CA CYS A 301 2.73 5.37 -1.78
C CYS A 301 3.43 5.62 -3.13
N LEU A 302 4.69 5.25 -3.19
CA LEU A 302 5.46 5.09 -4.42
C LEU A 302 6.27 3.81 -4.29
N THR A 303 5.72 2.72 -4.82
CA THR A 303 6.32 1.39 -4.72
C THR A 303 6.59 0.83 -6.11
N TRP A 304 7.73 0.22 -6.28
CA TRP A 304 8.10 -0.42 -7.55
C TRP A 304 8.86 -1.71 -7.35
N SER A 305 8.70 -2.60 -8.31
CA SER A 305 9.36 -3.88 -8.37
C SER A 305 9.65 -4.27 -9.80
N PHE A 306 10.82 -4.86 -10.05
CA PHE A 306 11.19 -5.42 -11.35
C PHE A 306 11.96 -6.72 -11.11
N VAL A 307 11.75 -7.72 -11.98
CA VAL A 307 12.39 -9.04 -11.85
C VAL A 307 13.88 -8.96 -12.15
N THR A 308 14.28 -8.12 -13.11
CA THR A 308 15.69 -7.91 -13.45
C THR A 308 16.01 -6.42 -13.63
N ALA A 309 17.26 -6.06 -13.35
CA ALA A 309 17.74 -4.70 -13.52
C ALA A 309 17.67 -4.19 -14.97
N ASP A 310 17.85 -5.10 -15.94
CA ASP A 310 17.88 -4.78 -17.36
C ASP A 310 16.48 -4.46 -17.93
N GLU A 311 15.43 -4.77 -17.18
CA GLU A 311 14.04 -4.55 -17.58
C GLU A 311 13.44 -3.25 -17.06
N ARG A 312 14.26 -2.33 -16.57
CA ARG A 312 13.78 -1.02 -16.08
C ARG A 312 13.21 -0.20 -17.22
N PRO A 313 11.89 -0.02 -17.28
CA PRO A 313 11.29 0.79 -18.34
C PRO A 313 11.60 2.27 -18.09
N SER A 314 11.88 3.01 -19.16
CA SER A 314 11.88 4.47 -19.12
C SER A 314 10.48 5.05 -19.33
N VAL A 315 9.58 4.28 -19.94
CA VAL A 315 8.18 4.66 -20.18
C VAL A 315 7.29 3.43 -20.05
N ILE A 316 6.17 3.59 -19.32
CA ILE A 316 5.08 2.62 -19.26
C ILE A 316 3.82 3.30 -19.77
N GLU A 317 3.13 2.70 -20.73
CA GLU A 317 1.91 3.23 -21.33
C GLU A 317 0.79 2.19 -21.37
N PHE A 318 -0.45 2.64 -21.09
CA PHE A 318 -1.70 1.89 -21.13
C PHE A 318 -2.79 2.66 -21.86
#